data_fbb5096dea37eb901be2cebce47e372f
#
_entry.id   fbb5096dea37eb901be2cebce47e372f
#
_cell.length_a   1.000
_cell.length_b   1.000
_cell.length_c   1.000
_cell.angle_alpha   90.00
_cell.angle_beta   90.00
_cell.angle_gamma   90.00
#
_symmetry.space_group_name_H-M   'P 1'
#
loop_
_entity.id
_entity.type
_entity.pdbx_description
1 polymer ?
#
loop_
_entity_poly.entity_id
_entity_poly.type
_entity_poly.pdbx_seq_one_letter_code
_entity_poly.pdbx_strand_id
1 'polypeptide(L)'
;KGAVATFNMLRVKVVDDLSVTLLQRHYAHDYWALEGKSFSASSDVRNERGVYLGADWQPFYRLQFTAYADVYHFPFLRYRVSEPSCGVDGMATARYIISDNHNVQLRYRYHMKQRDVAEGYKLLQGTLFNEHTHRLRLRWEGVLTPLFNCQATAEGCLVQAETLSTGGAISLQMTYSPLAEQHVWRISGGGTAFHTD
;
A
#
# COMPACT_ATOMS: atom_id res chain seq x y z
N LYS A 1 1.82 -28.46 22.38
CA LYS A 1 1.10 -27.16 22.49
C LYS A 1 0.74 -26.74 21.07
N GLY A 2 -0.54 -26.53 20.77
CA GLY A 2 -0.98 -26.06 19.46
C GLY A 2 -0.89 -24.54 19.39
N ALA A 3 -0.34 -24.02 18.29
CA ALA A 3 -0.38 -22.60 17.96
C ALA A 3 -1.75 -22.22 17.41
N VAL A 4 -2.26 -21.04 17.77
CA VAL A 4 -3.58 -20.57 17.36
C VAL A 4 -3.44 -19.46 16.35
N ALA A 5 -4.16 -19.56 15.24
CA ALA A 5 -4.38 -18.49 14.29
C ALA A 5 -5.88 -18.26 14.10
N THR A 6 -6.31 -17.02 14.16
CA THR A 6 -7.69 -16.64 13.87
C THR A 6 -7.72 -15.53 12.83
N PHE A 7 -8.66 -15.64 11.92
CA PHE A 7 -8.91 -14.67 10.89
C PHE A 7 -10.43 -14.54 10.70
N ASN A 8 -10.95 -13.37 11.02
CA ASN A 8 -12.36 -13.07 10.94
C ASN A 8 -12.56 -11.89 9.99
N MET A 9 -13.46 -12.04 9.03
CA MET A 9 -13.78 -10.99 8.07
C MET A 9 -15.29 -10.81 7.98
N LEU A 10 -15.72 -9.58 8.06
CA LEU A 10 -17.09 -9.16 7.82
C LEU A 10 -17.10 -8.13 6.70
N ARG A 11 -17.85 -8.39 5.63
CA ARG A 11 -18.11 -7.41 4.58
C ARG A 11 -19.59 -7.12 4.53
N VAL A 12 -19.93 -5.84 4.60
CA VAL A 12 -21.30 -5.35 4.60
C VAL A 12 -21.49 -4.38 3.45
N LYS A 13 -22.51 -4.58 2.66
CA LYS A 13 -23.00 -3.60 1.70
C LYS A 13 -23.98 -2.70 2.45
N VAL A 14 -23.50 -1.49 2.81
CA VAL A 14 -24.29 -0.53 3.62
C VAL A 14 -25.42 0.07 2.79
N VAL A 15 -25.08 0.47 1.56
CA VAL A 15 -26.00 0.90 0.51
C VAL A 15 -25.47 0.37 -0.82
N ASP A 16 -26.20 0.57 -1.92
CA ASP A 16 -25.84 -0.03 -3.21
C ASP A 16 -24.46 0.37 -3.72
N ASP A 17 -24.01 1.56 -3.39
CA ASP A 17 -22.76 2.16 -3.81
C ASP A 17 -21.67 2.20 -2.73
N LEU A 18 -21.95 1.70 -1.50
CA LEU A 18 -20.99 1.67 -0.39
C LEU A 18 -20.88 0.28 0.23
N SER A 19 -19.68 -0.28 0.21
CA SER A 19 -19.31 -1.50 0.91
C SER A 19 -18.26 -1.21 1.97
N VAL A 20 -18.40 -1.79 3.15
CA VAL A 20 -17.45 -1.70 4.25
C VAL A 20 -16.95 -3.10 4.59
N THR A 21 -15.66 -3.23 4.80
CA THR A 21 -15.00 -4.48 5.19
C THR A 21 -14.30 -4.28 6.53
N LEU A 22 -14.63 -5.09 7.50
CA LEU A 22 -13.92 -5.19 8.78
C LEU A 22 -13.22 -6.55 8.83
N LEU A 23 -11.93 -6.53 9.20
CA LEU A 23 -11.17 -7.75 9.35
C LEU A 23 -10.39 -7.70 10.66
N GLN A 24 -10.41 -8.79 11.39
CA GLN A 24 -9.62 -9.01 12.60
C GLN A 24 -8.75 -10.23 12.40
N ARG A 25 -7.48 -10.13 12.79
CA ARG A 25 -6.54 -11.23 12.73
C ARG A 25 -5.73 -11.36 14.01
N HIS A 26 -5.45 -12.60 14.36
CA HIS A 26 -4.55 -12.96 15.45
C HIS A 26 -3.74 -14.20 15.04
N TYR A 27 -2.43 -14.05 15.04
CA TYR A 27 -1.48 -15.13 14.77
C TYR A 27 -0.54 -15.28 15.98
N ALA A 28 -0.58 -16.44 16.61
CA ALA A 28 0.31 -16.73 17.73
C ALA A 28 1.79 -16.67 17.28
N HIS A 29 2.70 -16.42 18.24
CA HIS A 29 4.13 -16.34 17.97
C HIS A 29 4.71 -17.65 17.39
N ASP A 30 4.24 -18.79 17.87
CA ASP A 30 4.63 -20.14 17.48
C ASP A 30 3.79 -20.72 16.33
N TYR A 31 2.91 -19.91 15.74
CA TYR A 31 2.15 -20.32 14.54
C TYR A 31 3.07 -20.40 13.33
N TRP A 32 2.92 -21.47 12.56
CA TRP A 32 3.65 -21.70 11.33
C TRP A 32 2.68 -22.02 10.19
N ALA A 33 2.59 -21.12 9.21
CA ALA A 33 1.82 -21.36 7.99
C ALA A 33 2.69 -22.09 6.97
N LEU A 34 2.50 -23.40 6.79
CA LEU A 34 3.31 -24.24 5.90
C LEU A 34 3.18 -23.84 4.42
N GLU A 35 2.00 -23.42 3.99
CA GLU A 35 1.72 -23.13 2.57
C GLU A 35 0.87 -21.88 2.34
N GLY A 36 0.42 -21.23 3.41
CA GLY A 36 -0.53 -20.12 3.34
C GLY A 36 0.11 -18.75 3.45
N LYS A 37 -0.19 -17.85 2.50
CA LYS A 37 -0.01 -16.41 2.68
C LYS A 37 -1.33 -15.81 3.14
N SER A 38 -1.59 -15.82 4.44
CA SER A 38 -2.71 -15.09 5.02
C SER A 38 -2.44 -13.58 5.01
N PHE A 39 -3.49 -12.78 5.13
CA PHE A 39 -3.38 -11.34 5.24
C PHE A 39 -2.58 -10.96 6.50
N SER A 40 -1.40 -10.38 6.33
CA SER A 40 -0.45 -10.04 7.39
C SER A 40 0.33 -8.80 7.01
N ALA A 41 0.71 -7.99 7.98
CA ALA A 41 1.62 -6.86 7.80
C ALA A 41 3.09 -7.30 7.64
N SER A 42 3.41 -8.53 8.05
CA SER A 42 4.73 -9.15 7.90
C SER A 42 4.72 -10.21 6.80
N SER A 43 5.90 -10.49 6.22
CA SER A 43 6.10 -11.63 5.32
C SER A 43 5.90 -12.98 6.02
N ASP A 44 6.19 -13.04 7.33
CA ASP A 44 5.94 -14.18 8.19
C ASP A 44 4.57 -14.04 8.84
N VAL A 45 3.65 -14.99 8.54
CA VAL A 45 2.30 -15.01 9.11
C VAL A 45 2.35 -15.58 10.52
N ARG A 46 2.92 -14.83 11.47
CA ARG A 46 3.00 -15.18 12.91
C ARG A 46 3.23 -13.95 13.76
N ASN A 47 3.01 -14.08 15.09
CA ASN A 47 3.30 -13.02 16.05
C ASN A 47 2.61 -11.70 15.72
N GLU A 48 1.35 -11.73 15.27
CA GLU A 48 0.66 -10.52 14.82
C GLU A 48 -0.80 -10.49 15.30
N ARG A 49 -1.22 -9.33 15.74
CA ARG A 49 -2.63 -8.98 16.00
C ARG A 49 -2.94 -7.73 15.21
N GLY A 50 -4.06 -7.73 14.50
CA GLY A 50 -4.41 -6.57 13.69
C GLY A 50 -5.90 -6.43 13.43
N VAL A 51 -6.29 -5.19 13.16
CA VAL A 51 -7.64 -4.81 12.74
C VAL A 51 -7.52 -3.97 11.48
N TYR A 52 -8.22 -4.38 10.47
CA TYR A 52 -8.32 -3.69 9.19
C TYR A 52 -9.76 -3.20 8.98
N LEU A 53 -9.90 -1.97 8.56
CA LEU A 53 -11.15 -1.37 8.13
C LEU A 53 -10.96 -0.86 6.69
N GLY A 54 -11.79 -1.33 5.78
CA GLY A 54 -11.79 -0.90 4.38
C GLY A 54 -13.17 -0.40 3.96
N ALA A 55 -13.21 0.54 3.02
CA ALA A 55 -14.42 1.05 2.41
C ALA A 55 -14.22 1.23 0.91
N ASP A 56 -15.19 0.76 0.14
CA ASP A 56 -15.33 1.00 -1.30
C ASP A 56 -16.61 1.77 -1.52
N TRP A 57 -16.53 2.96 -2.10
CA TRP A 57 -17.65 3.87 -2.30
C TRP A 57 -17.67 4.44 -3.71
N GLN A 58 -18.80 4.31 -4.38
CA GLN A 58 -19.02 4.83 -5.73
C GLN A 58 -20.27 5.74 -5.74
N PRO A 59 -20.16 7.01 -5.23
CA PRO A 59 -21.32 7.90 -5.07
C PRO A 59 -22.01 8.23 -6.39
N PHE A 60 -21.29 8.15 -7.50
CA PHE A 60 -21.84 8.25 -8.85
C PHE A 60 -20.92 7.57 -9.87
N TYR A 61 -21.44 7.27 -11.04
CA TYR A 61 -20.79 6.47 -12.09
C TYR A 61 -19.34 6.85 -12.39
N ARG A 62 -18.99 8.14 -12.31
CA ARG A 62 -17.67 8.66 -12.68
C ARG A 62 -16.67 8.74 -11.52
N LEU A 63 -17.10 8.53 -10.29
CA LEU A 63 -16.22 8.73 -9.12
C LEU A 63 -16.24 7.50 -8.24
N GLN A 64 -15.04 6.95 -8.02
CA GLN A 64 -14.81 5.80 -7.15
C GLN A 64 -13.81 6.18 -6.06
N PHE A 65 -14.16 5.87 -4.81
CA PHE A 65 -13.29 5.98 -3.66
C PHE A 65 -13.03 4.60 -3.06
N THR A 66 -11.77 4.31 -2.78
CA THR A 66 -11.37 3.14 -2.00
C THR A 66 -10.44 3.63 -0.91
N ALA A 67 -10.74 3.29 0.33
CA ALA A 67 -9.88 3.64 1.45
C ALA A 67 -9.77 2.47 2.42
N TYR A 68 -8.60 2.35 3.09
CA TYR A 68 -8.45 1.44 4.21
C TYR A 68 -7.50 1.99 5.26
N ALA A 69 -7.67 1.48 6.47
CA ALA A 69 -6.75 1.61 7.57
C ALA A 69 -6.53 0.23 8.20
N ASP A 70 -5.28 -0.13 8.40
CA ASP A 70 -4.83 -1.37 9.03
C ASP A 70 -3.94 -1.02 10.21
N VAL A 71 -4.37 -1.38 11.41
CA VAL A 71 -3.61 -1.18 12.65
C VAL A 71 -3.19 -2.55 13.17
N TYR A 72 -1.90 -2.71 13.42
CA TYR A 72 -1.37 -3.99 13.84
C TYR A 72 -0.32 -3.85 14.95
N HIS A 73 -0.21 -4.92 15.72
CA HIS A 73 0.70 -5.04 16.85
C HIS A 73 1.39 -6.39 16.81
N PHE A 74 2.69 -6.38 17.09
CA PHE A 74 3.53 -7.56 17.24
C PHE A 74 3.89 -7.75 18.72
N PRO A 75 3.27 -8.70 19.41
CA PRO A 75 3.49 -8.90 20.85
C PRO A 75 4.89 -9.38 21.21
N PHE A 76 5.63 -9.93 20.26
CA PHE A 76 6.96 -10.52 20.47
C PHE A 76 7.99 -9.85 19.57
N LEU A 77 9.27 -10.03 19.90
CA LEU A 77 10.44 -9.51 19.18
C LEU A 77 10.42 -9.95 17.70
N ARG A 78 10.99 -9.12 16.85
CA ARG A 78 11.16 -9.41 15.42
C ARG A 78 12.56 -9.05 14.96
N TYR A 79 12.91 -9.44 13.75
CA TYR A 79 14.16 -9.03 13.14
C TYR A 79 14.28 -7.50 13.14
N ARG A 80 15.37 -6.98 13.75
CA ARG A 80 15.67 -5.55 13.90
C ARG A 80 14.64 -4.77 14.74
N VAL A 81 13.89 -5.44 15.60
CA VAL A 81 12.95 -4.83 16.54
C VAL A 81 13.01 -5.61 17.85
N SER A 82 13.70 -5.06 18.83
CA SER A 82 14.03 -5.72 20.10
C SER A 82 12.95 -5.66 21.16
N GLU A 83 11.79 -5.04 20.85
CA GLU A 83 10.64 -4.90 21.75
C GLU A 83 9.32 -5.18 21.01
N PRO A 84 8.22 -5.41 21.74
CA PRO A 84 6.89 -5.41 21.17
C PRO A 84 6.65 -4.12 20.39
N SER A 85 6.09 -4.22 19.21
CA SER A 85 5.99 -3.08 18.31
C SER A 85 4.64 -3.01 17.61
N CYS A 86 4.27 -1.83 17.15
CA CYS A 86 3.05 -1.60 16.41
C CYS A 86 3.32 -0.91 15.07
N GLY A 87 2.31 -0.91 14.23
CA GLY A 87 2.33 -0.19 12.98
C GLY A 87 0.94 0.13 12.48
N VAL A 88 0.91 1.03 11.52
CA VAL A 88 -0.32 1.47 10.85
C VAL A 88 -0.04 1.53 9.36
N ASP A 89 -0.91 0.96 8.55
CA ASP A 89 -0.92 1.13 7.09
C ASP A 89 -2.29 1.66 6.65
N GLY A 90 -2.31 2.78 5.95
CA GLY A 90 -3.52 3.38 5.44
C GLY A 90 -3.36 3.83 4.01
N MET A 91 -4.43 3.70 3.23
CA MET A 91 -4.46 4.17 1.85
C MET A 91 -5.83 4.74 1.52
N ALA A 92 -5.83 5.83 0.77
CA ALA A 92 -7.02 6.38 0.14
C ALA A 92 -6.75 6.57 -1.35
N THR A 93 -7.68 6.15 -2.18
CA THR A 93 -7.63 6.29 -3.63
C THR A 93 -8.93 6.91 -4.11
N ALA A 94 -8.82 7.97 -4.90
CA ALA A 94 -9.93 8.55 -5.65
C ALA A 94 -9.66 8.37 -7.14
N ARG A 95 -10.59 7.76 -7.85
CA ARG A 95 -10.54 7.60 -9.31
C ARG A 95 -11.69 8.35 -9.93
N TYR A 96 -11.38 9.26 -10.84
CA TYR A 96 -12.37 10.03 -11.60
C TYR A 96 -12.30 9.69 -13.07
N ILE A 97 -13.42 9.29 -13.65
CA ILE A 97 -13.59 8.99 -15.08
C ILE A 97 -13.99 10.30 -15.77
N ILE A 98 -13.03 10.93 -16.46
CA ILE A 98 -13.25 12.18 -17.20
C ILE A 98 -14.14 11.90 -18.41
N SER A 99 -13.81 10.83 -19.14
CA SER A 99 -14.58 10.33 -20.30
C SER A 99 -14.35 8.82 -20.41
N ASP A 100 -15.02 8.15 -21.33
CA ASP A 100 -14.86 6.70 -21.57
C ASP A 100 -13.42 6.31 -21.88
N ASN A 101 -12.64 7.26 -22.42
CA ASN A 101 -11.26 7.04 -22.81
C ASN A 101 -10.22 7.62 -21.85
N HIS A 102 -10.64 8.41 -20.84
CA HIS A 102 -9.70 9.10 -19.95
C HIS A 102 -10.11 8.98 -18.49
N ASN A 103 -9.17 8.61 -17.65
CA ASN A 103 -9.35 8.60 -16.21
C ASN A 103 -8.14 9.18 -15.47
N VAL A 104 -8.39 9.72 -14.29
CA VAL A 104 -7.38 10.22 -13.37
C VAL A 104 -7.56 9.52 -12.04
N GLN A 105 -6.45 9.11 -11.44
CA GLN A 105 -6.42 8.47 -10.13
C GLN A 105 -5.45 9.24 -9.22
N LEU A 106 -5.96 9.65 -8.07
CA LEU A 106 -5.14 10.18 -6.97
C LEU A 106 -5.09 9.11 -5.88
N ARG A 107 -3.88 8.77 -5.41
CA ARG A 107 -3.66 7.83 -4.32
C ARG A 107 -2.75 8.44 -3.27
N TYR A 108 -3.19 8.40 -2.04
CA TYR A 108 -2.37 8.70 -0.88
C TYR A 108 -2.19 7.44 -0.05
N ARG A 109 -0.96 7.14 0.38
CA ARG A 109 -0.64 6.05 1.30
C ARG A 109 0.18 6.59 2.45
N TYR A 110 -0.23 6.21 3.64
CA TYR A 110 0.50 6.42 4.89
C TYR A 110 0.91 5.07 5.46
N HIS A 111 2.17 4.96 5.87
CA HIS A 111 2.68 3.77 6.54
C HIS A 111 3.55 4.20 7.71
N MET A 112 3.24 3.70 8.90
CA MET A 112 4.03 3.88 10.10
C MET A 112 4.44 2.51 10.63
N LYS A 113 5.70 2.37 10.99
CA LYS A 113 6.23 1.18 11.65
C LYS A 113 7.30 1.56 12.67
N GLN A 114 7.43 0.74 13.70
CA GLN A 114 8.45 0.89 14.71
C GLN A 114 9.70 0.06 14.40
N ARG A 115 10.86 0.66 14.63
CA ARG A 115 12.18 0.03 14.47
C ARG A 115 13.10 0.45 15.60
N ASP A 116 14.13 -0.38 15.87
CA ASP A 116 15.22 0.01 16.75
C ASP A 116 16.10 1.08 16.08
N VAL A 117 16.59 2.02 16.87
CA VAL A 117 17.62 2.97 16.45
C VAL A 117 18.88 2.21 16.07
N ALA A 118 19.49 2.58 14.95
CA ALA A 118 20.73 1.99 14.47
C ALA A 118 21.88 2.99 14.63
N GLU A 119 22.90 2.64 15.41
CA GLU A 119 24.16 3.36 15.48
C GLU A 119 25.23 2.57 14.69
N GLY A 120 25.45 2.99 13.44
CA GLY A 120 26.27 2.24 12.50
C GLY A 120 25.71 0.84 12.23
N TYR A 121 26.48 -0.21 12.57
CA TYR A 121 26.06 -1.61 12.41
C TYR A 121 25.41 -2.20 13.67
N LYS A 122 25.33 -1.46 14.77
CA LYS A 122 24.73 -1.90 16.03
C LYS A 122 23.31 -1.37 16.14
N LEU A 123 22.37 -2.24 16.53
CA LEU A 123 21.04 -1.85 16.93
C LEU A 123 21.06 -1.53 18.42
N LEU A 124 20.58 -0.36 18.80
CA LEU A 124 20.38 0.01 20.20
C LEU A 124 19.09 -0.64 20.68
N GLN A 125 19.23 -1.71 21.48
CA GLN A 125 18.09 -2.41 22.05
C GLN A 125 17.32 -1.52 23.02
N GLY A 126 15.97 -1.61 22.96
CA GLY A 126 15.10 -0.83 23.83
C GLY A 126 14.89 0.63 23.41
N THR A 127 15.31 1.00 22.21
CA THR A 127 15.12 2.35 21.66
C THR A 127 14.30 2.32 20.37
N LEU A 128 12.99 2.14 20.51
CA LEU A 128 12.10 2.18 19.35
C LEU A 128 11.83 3.60 18.89
N PHE A 129 11.91 3.84 17.60
CA PHE A 129 11.42 5.04 16.97
C PHE A 129 10.35 4.74 15.93
N ASN A 130 9.54 5.74 15.60
CA ASN A 130 8.50 5.64 14.59
C ASN A 130 9.05 6.09 13.23
N GLU A 131 9.06 5.21 12.25
CA GLU A 131 9.33 5.56 10.85
C GLU A 131 8.00 5.81 10.15
N HIS A 132 7.79 7.04 9.68
CA HIS A 132 6.60 7.46 8.95
C HIS A 132 6.93 7.59 7.47
N THR A 133 6.12 7.00 6.63
CA THR A 133 6.23 7.09 5.17
C THR A 133 4.92 7.61 4.59
N HIS A 134 5.01 8.71 3.85
CA HIS A 134 3.90 9.29 3.10
C HIS A 134 4.19 9.14 1.62
N ARG A 135 3.22 8.66 0.84
CA ARG A 135 3.32 8.56 -0.62
C ARG A 135 2.08 9.15 -1.25
N LEU A 136 2.28 10.06 -2.19
CA LEU A 136 1.24 10.63 -3.01
C LEU A 136 1.51 10.26 -4.45
N ARG A 137 0.51 9.70 -5.14
CA ARG A 137 0.60 9.33 -6.56
C ARG A 137 -0.59 9.90 -7.31
N LEU A 138 -0.28 10.62 -8.39
CA LEU A 138 -1.23 11.05 -9.40
C LEU A 138 -0.96 10.24 -10.67
N ARG A 139 -2.00 9.61 -11.20
CA ARG A 139 -1.93 8.83 -12.44
C ARG A 139 -3.03 9.26 -13.38
N TRP A 140 -2.67 9.54 -14.59
CA TRP A 140 -3.60 9.74 -15.69
C TRP A 140 -3.44 8.61 -16.69
N GLU A 141 -4.56 8.09 -17.18
CA GLU A 141 -4.64 7.08 -18.23
C GLU A 141 -5.56 7.61 -19.32
N GLY A 142 -5.13 7.48 -20.56
CA GLY A 142 -5.91 7.93 -21.70
C GLY A 142 -5.69 7.08 -22.95
N VAL A 143 -6.79 6.81 -23.65
CA VAL A 143 -6.80 6.24 -24.99
C VAL A 143 -6.81 7.40 -25.95
N LEU A 144 -5.66 7.70 -26.57
CA LEU A 144 -5.51 8.80 -27.52
C LEU A 144 -6.14 8.46 -28.87
N THR A 145 -5.94 7.22 -29.31
CA THR A 145 -6.58 6.62 -30.48
C THR A 145 -6.82 5.15 -30.22
N PRO A 146 -7.65 4.44 -31.02
CA PRO A 146 -7.82 2.98 -30.85
C PRO A 146 -6.52 2.18 -30.86
N LEU A 147 -5.45 2.75 -31.39
CA LEU A 147 -4.13 2.11 -31.48
C LEU A 147 -3.16 2.55 -30.39
N PHE A 148 -3.39 3.72 -29.74
CA PHE A 148 -2.47 4.33 -28.81
C PHE A 148 -3.09 4.56 -27.44
N ASN A 149 -2.50 3.94 -26.43
CA ASN A 149 -2.79 4.19 -25.02
C ASN A 149 -1.62 4.93 -24.38
N CYS A 150 -1.93 5.92 -23.56
CA CYS A 150 -0.94 6.70 -22.83
C CYS A 150 -1.24 6.67 -21.33
N GLN A 151 -0.20 6.55 -20.51
CA GLN A 151 -0.27 6.63 -19.07
C GLN A 151 0.83 7.56 -18.56
N ALA A 152 0.46 8.58 -17.82
CA ALA A 152 1.38 9.45 -17.10
C ALA A 152 1.21 9.23 -15.58
N THR A 153 2.32 9.15 -14.87
CA THR A 153 2.33 8.98 -13.41
C THR A 153 3.33 9.94 -12.78
N ALA A 154 2.89 10.66 -11.77
CA ALA A 154 3.75 11.45 -10.88
C ALA A 154 3.61 10.90 -9.46
N GLU A 155 4.71 10.69 -8.79
CA GLU A 155 4.75 10.15 -7.43
C GLU A 155 5.70 10.97 -6.55
N GLY A 156 5.26 11.31 -5.35
CA GLY A 156 6.07 11.91 -4.29
C GLY A 156 6.11 10.99 -3.07
N CYS A 157 7.27 10.92 -2.44
CA CYS A 157 7.50 10.14 -1.23
C CYS A 157 8.23 11.00 -0.20
N LEU A 158 7.75 10.94 1.04
CA LEU A 158 8.39 11.55 2.19
C LEU A 158 8.53 10.48 3.27
N VAL A 159 9.77 10.28 3.74
CA VAL A 159 10.10 9.34 4.81
C VAL A 159 10.67 10.15 5.95
N GLN A 160 9.99 10.12 7.08
CA GLN A 160 10.45 10.69 8.33
C GLN A 160 10.85 9.55 9.27
N ALA A 161 12.13 9.44 9.49
CA ALA A 161 12.76 8.48 10.39
C ALA A 161 13.68 9.26 11.36
N GLU A 162 14.90 8.80 11.60
CA GLU A 162 15.93 9.59 12.28
C GLU A 162 16.36 10.80 11.44
N THR A 163 16.25 10.69 10.12
CA THR A 163 16.48 11.76 9.14
C THR A 163 15.24 11.92 8.27
N LEU A 164 15.10 13.09 7.64
CA LEU A 164 14.05 13.36 6.69
C LEU A 164 14.56 13.05 5.27
N SER A 165 13.87 12.17 4.58
CA SER A 165 14.17 11.84 3.19
C SER A 165 12.98 12.12 2.31
N THR A 166 13.20 12.81 1.20
CA THR A 166 12.17 13.11 0.21
C THR A 166 12.55 12.56 -1.16
N GLY A 167 11.56 12.13 -1.90
CA GLY A 167 11.81 11.63 -3.26
C GLY A 167 10.61 11.87 -4.16
N GLY A 168 10.88 11.97 -5.45
CA GLY A 168 9.86 12.11 -6.46
C GLY A 168 10.20 11.31 -7.71
N ALA A 169 9.17 10.88 -8.42
CA ALA A 169 9.30 10.16 -9.67
C ALA A 169 8.22 10.63 -10.65
N ILE A 170 8.60 10.76 -11.91
CA ILE A 170 7.68 11.01 -13.02
C ILE A 170 7.93 9.92 -14.06
N SER A 171 6.88 9.32 -14.58
CA SER A 171 6.96 8.34 -15.66
C SER A 171 5.88 8.56 -16.71
N LEU A 172 6.23 8.33 -17.95
CA LEU A 172 5.33 8.32 -19.10
C LEU A 172 5.46 6.96 -19.79
N GLN A 173 4.35 6.32 -20.06
CA GLN A 173 4.28 5.07 -20.80
C GLN A 173 3.32 5.23 -21.98
N MET A 174 3.77 4.86 -23.16
CA MET A 174 2.94 4.78 -24.36
C MET A 174 2.89 3.34 -24.84
N THR A 175 1.71 2.88 -25.19
CA THR A 175 1.48 1.53 -25.72
C THR A 175 0.83 1.64 -27.09
N TYR A 176 1.45 1.05 -28.09
CA TYR A 176 0.91 0.93 -29.44
C TYR A 176 0.43 -0.51 -29.67
N SER A 177 -0.82 -0.67 -30.07
CA SER A 177 -1.46 -1.97 -30.30
C SER A 177 -2.10 -1.97 -31.70
N PRO A 178 -1.42 -2.45 -32.74
CA PRO A 178 -1.98 -2.52 -34.11
C PRO A 178 -3.15 -3.51 -34.19
N LEU A 179 -4.18 -3.17 -34.96
CA LEU A 179 -5.43 -3.94 -35.07
C LEU A 179 -5.27 -5.33 -35.71
N ALA A 180 -4.20 -5.56 -36.45
CA ALA A 180 -4.03 -6.75 -37.30
C ALA A 180 -3.00 -7.76 -36.80
N GLU A 181 -2.27 -7.49 -35.73
CA GLU A 181 -1.18 -8.36 -35.31
C GLU A 181 -1.03 -8.49 -33.79
N GLN A 182 -0.44 -9.60 -33.37
CA GLN A 182 -0.19 -9.97 -31.97
C GLN A 182 0.95 -9.15 -31.33
N HIS A 183 1.46 -8.09 -31.99
CA HIS A 183 2.58 -7.31 -31.49
C HIS A 183 2.11 -6.03 -30.79
N VAL A 184 2.40 -5.94 -29.49
CA VAL A 184 2.17 -4.76 -28.69
C VAL A 184 3.53 -4.08 -28.43
N TRP A 185 3.69 -2.84 -28.89
CA TRP A 185 4.89 -2.04 -28.61
C TRP A 185 4.66 -1.17 -27.40
N ARG A 186 5.55 -1.28 -26.42
CA ARG A 186 5.50 -0.45 -25.22
C ARG A 186 6.79 0.35 -25.10
N ILE A 187 6.66 1.67 -25.03
CA ILE A 187 7.77 2.59 -24.77
C ILE A 187 7.49 3.25 -23.42
N SER A 188 8.46 3.23 -22.53
CA SER A 188 8.36 3.90 -21.23
C SER A 188 9.63 4.69 -20.97
N GLY A 189 9.46 5.86 -20.36
CA GLY A 189 10.54 6.72 -19.88
C GLY A 189 10.14 7.36 -18.55
N GLY A 190 11.12 7.71 -17.75
CA GLY A 190 10.87 8.36 -16.47
C GLY A 190 12.15 8.86 -15.83
N GLY A 191 11.99 9.67 -14.80
CA GLY A 191 13.08 10.22 -13.98
C GLY A 191 12.72 10.16 -12.52
N THR A 192 13.73 10.04 -11.66
CA THR A 192 13.60 10.05 -10.19
C THR A 192 14.58 11.05 -9.61
N ALA A 193 14.16 11.70 -8.53
CA ALA A 193 15.02 12.57 -7.74
C ALA A 193 14.85 12.22 -6.24
N PHE A 194 15.97 12.22 -5.50
CA PHE A 194 15.99 11.95 -4.06
C PHE A 194 16.83 13.01 -3.35
N HIS A 195 16.39 13.36 -2.15
CA HIS A 195 17.10 14.21 -1.22
C HIS A 195 17.01 13.60 0.17
N THR A 196 18.11 13.61 0.90
CA THR A 196 18.20 13.14 2.29
C THR A 196 19.00 14.18 3.08
N ASP A 197 18.44 14.64 4.19
CA ASP A 197 19.10 15.53 5.15
C ASP A 197 19.99 14.76 6.12
#